data_49e1701f72ffcb37002df3db34ccade3
#
_entry.id   49e1701f72ffcb37002df3db34ccade3
#
_cell.length_a   1.000
_cell.length_b   1.000
_cell.length_c   1.000
_cell.angle_alpha   90.00
_cell.angle_beta   90.00
_cell.angle_gamma   90.00
#
_symmetry.space_group_name_H-M   'P 1'
#
loop_
_entity.id
_entity.type
_entity.pdbx_description
1 polymer ?
#
loop_
_entity_poly.entity_id
_entity_poly.type
_entity_poly.pdbx_seq_one_letter_code
_entity_poly.pdbx_strand_id
1 'polypeptide(L)'
;DRINKSFLKHNFYSVPTTTLKVSSDIISRANYFKRHIVSGEWTYELQTSATSRHRYSPIIFSFEYMRSSTHAFDSILRANPYLSYTMRDQFVPKMQYVYTYTSPSTYRNPIWWQTTVSEAGNILSLGYMAAGKKWNNQGKKMFRNPYAQFFKFETELVKTWRLSEHSSLVGHVDIGAIYSYGNSSEAPYSEQFYVGGANSIRAFT
;
A
#
# COMPACT_ATOMS: atom_id res chain seq x y z
N ASP A 1 5.44 20.35 -22.76
CA ASP A 1 6.48 19.38 -22.37
C ASP A 1 7.86 19.97 -22.60
N ARG A 2 8.41 20.61 -21.55
CA ARG A 2 9.77 21.15 -21.56
C ARG A 2 10.77 20.27 -20.82
N ILE A 3 10.55 18.98 -20.79
CA ILE A 3 11.56 18.07 -20.25
C ILE A 3 12.64 17.92 -21.30
N ASN A 4 13.86 18.34 -20.94
CA ASN A 4 15.01 18.24 -21.83
C ASN A 4 15.25 16.77 -22.21
N LYS A 5 14.96 16.43 -23.46
CA LYS A 5 15.12 15.06 -24.00
C LYS A 5 16.55 14.53 -23.85
N SER A 6 17.55 15.41 -23.83
CA SER A 6 18.95 15.04 -23.59
C SER A 6 19.17 14.58 -22.16
N PHE A 7 18.57 15.25 -21.17
CA PHE A 7 18.62 14.86 -19.76
C PHE A 7 17.97 13.48 -19.53
N LEU A 8 16.79 13.24 -20.13
CA LEU A 8 16.10 11.95 -20.04
C LEU A 8 16.93 10.82 -20.66
N LYS A 9 17.52 11.06 -21.84
CA LYS A 9 18.35 10.04 -22.53
C LYS A 9 19.61 9.68 -21.73
N HIS A 10 20.15 10.59 -20.93
CA HIS A 10 21.38 10.37 -20.17
C HIS A 10 21.15 9.73 -18.81
N ASN A 11 20.01 9.99 -18.17
CA ASN A 11 19.76 9.60 -16.79
C ASN A 11 18.76 8.48 -16.61
N PHE A 12 17.97 8.14 -17.65
CA PHE A 12 16.94 7.12 -17.55
C PHE A 12 17.01 6.13 -18.73
N TYR A 13 16.80 4.87 -18.43
CA TYR A 13 16.74 3.82 -19.45
C TYR A 13 15.48 3.95 -20.33
N SER A 14 14.37 4.42 -19.74
CA SER A 14 13.13 4.71 -20.45
C SER A 14 12.56 6.07 -20.04
N VAL A 15 11.62 6.59 -20.83
CA VAL A 15 10.91 7.83 -20.49
C VAL A 15 10.12 7.64 -19.20
N PRO A 16 10.29 8.50 -18.19
CA PRO A 16 9.50 8.45 -16.97
C PRO A 16 8.00 8.59 -17.26
N THR A 17 7.21 7.79 -16.56
CA THR A 17 5.76 7.79 -16.69
C THR A 17 5.11 8.38 -15.45
N THR A 18 4.14 9.26 -15.65
CA THR A 18 3.29 9.80 -14.58
C THR A 18 1.89 9.21 -14.71
N THR A 19 1.38 8.61 -13.66
CA THR A 19 0.04 8.05 -13.61
C THR A 19 -0.78 8.73 -12.54
N LEU A 20 -1.97 9.19 -12.90
CA LEU A 20 -2.99 9.65 -11.96
C LEU A 20 -4.16 8.66 -12.02
N LYS A 21 -4.48 8.07 -10.89
CA LYS A 21 -5.58 7.12 -10.74
C LYS A 21 -6.56 7.65 -9.70
N VAL A 22 -7.84 7.63 -10.04
CA VAL A 22 -8.92 7.93 -9.10
C VAL A 22 -9.96 6.83 -9.23
N SER A 23 -10.41 6.29 -8.12
CA SER A 23 -11.47 5.29 -8.10
C SER A 23 -12.51 5.60 -7.02
N SER A 24 -13.74 5.14 -7.28
CA SER A 24 -14.84 5.20 -6.33
C SER A 24 -15.59 3.89 -6.41
N ASP A 25 -15.64 3.18 -5.29
CA ASP A 25 -16.28 1.88 -5.18
C ASP A 25 -17.40 1.95 -4.16
N ILE A 26 -18.49 1.24 -4.43
CA ILE A 26 -19.63 1.11 -3.53
C ILE A 26 -19.83 -0.37 -3.24
N ILE A 27 -19.62 -0.73 -1.98
CA ILE A 27 -19.91 -2.07 -1.49
C ILE A 27 -21.30 -2.01 -0.84
N SER A 28 -22.26 -2.69 -1.43
CA SER A 28 -23.62 -2.78 -0.91
C SER A 28 -23.97 -4.24 -0.62
N ARG A 29 -24.34 -4.51 0.63
CA ARG A 29 -24.90 -5.80 1.03
C ARG A 29 -26.34 -5.58 1.45
N ALA A 30 -27.26 -6.10 0.68
CA ALA A 30 -28.69 -5.93 0.92
C ALA A 30 -29.04 -6.31 2.37
N ASN A 31 -29.88 -5.51 3.02
CA ASN A 31 -30.32 -5.66 4.40
C ASN A 31 -29.24 -5.56 5.50
N TYR A 32 -27.98 -5.20 5.14
CA TYR A 32 -26.90 -5.06 6.12
C TYR A 32 -26.26 -3.67 6.09
N PHE A 33 -25.53 -3.34 5.03
CA PHE A 33 -24.79 -2.07 4.98
C PHE A 33 -24.52 -1.57 3.56
N LYS A 34 -24.19 -0.28 3.46
CA LYS A 34 -23.56 0.35 2.30
C LYS A 34 -22.28 1.04 2.74
N ARG A 35 -21.15 0.67 2.13
CA ARG A 35 -19.84 1.26 2.35
C ARG A 35 -19.33 1.89 1.07
N HIS A 36 -18.76 3.06 1.17
CA HIS A 36 -18.13 3.76 0.06
C HIS A 36 -16.62 3.79 0.28
N ILE A 37 -15.89 3.58 -0.80
CA ILE A 37 -14.44 3.68 -0.83
C ILE A 37 -14.10 4.67 -1.93
N VAL A 38 -13.40 5.74 -1.59
CA VAL A 38 -12.86 6.70 -2.54
C VAL A 38 -11.36 6.67 -2.42
N SER A 39 -10.68 6.44 -3.52
CA SER A 39 -9.22 6.41 -3.52
C SER A 39 -8.62 7.20 -4.67
N GLY A 40 -7.42 7.70 -4.44
CA GLY A 40 -6.63 8.38 -5.45
C GLY A 40 -5.15 8.11 -5.26
N GLU A 41 -4.45 8.04 -6.38
CA GLU A 41 -3.03 7.78 -6.42
C GLU A 41 -2.38 8.63 -7.50
N TRP A 42 -1.28 9.26 -7.14
CA TRP A 42 -0.40 9.95 -8.08
C TRP A 42 0.97 9.28 -8.03
N THR A 43 1.39 8.70 -9.14
CA THR A 43 2.59 7.87 -9.21
C THR A 43 3.52 8.34 -10.31
N TYR A 44 4.81 8.39 -9.98
CA TYR A 44 5.91 8.51 -10.92
C TYR A 44 6.64 7.19 -11.03
N GLU A 45 6.79 6.69 -12.25
CA GLU A 45 7.54 5.48 -12.53
C GLU A 45 8.71 5.82 -13.45
N LEU A 46 9.90 5.40 -13.05
CA LEU A 46 11.12 5.62 -13.81
C LEU A 46 11.98 4.36 -13.80
N GLN A 47 12.64 4.13 -14.91
CA GLN A 47 13.55 3.01 -15.10
C GLN A 47 14.95 3.55 -15.33
N THR A 48 15.85 3.29 -14.37
CA THR A 48 17.23 3.80 -14.40
C THR A 48 18.15 2.88 -15.18
N SER A 49 17.80 1.60 -15.29
CA SER A 49 18.54 0.60 -16.08
C SER A 49 17.60 -0.48 -16.61
N ALA A 50 18.12 -1.39 -17.44
CA ALA A 50 17.34 -2.54 -17.91
C ALA A 50 16.83 -3.44 -16.76
N THR A 51 17.49 -3.37 -15.61
CA THR A 51 17.22 -4.24 -14.45
C THR A 51 16.54 -3.53 -13.28
N SER A 52 16.58 -2.20 -13.23
CA SER A 52 16.15 -1.42 -12.07
C SER A 52 15.01 -0.48 -12.40
N ARG A 53 13.89 -0.62 -11.68
CA ARG A 53 12.71 0.22 -11.78
C ARG A 53 12.41 0.85 -10.42
N HIS A 54 12.01 2.11 -10.46
CA HIS A 54 11.62 2.89 -9.30
C HIS A 54 10.21 3.40 -9.51
N ARG A 55 9.36 3.24 -8.51
CA ARG A 55 8.02 3.82 -8.47
C ARG A 55 7.91 4.66 -7.20
N TYR A 56 7.60 5.91 -7.38
CA TYR A 56 7.38 6.85 -6.30
C TYR A 56 5.96 7.40 -6.37
N SER A 57 5.18 7.19 -5.34
CA SER A 57 3.81 7.69 -5.20
C SER A 57 3.78 8.70 -4.05
N PRO A 58 3.93 10.01 -4.34
CA PRO A 58 3.93 11.04 -3.31
C PRO A 58 2.58 11.23 -2.64
N ILE A 59 1.51 10.86 -3.34
CA ILE A 59 0.15 10.99 -2.83
C ILE A 59 -0.63 9.73 -3.18
N ILE A 60 -0.97 8.99 -2.14
CA ILE A 60 -1.95 7.92 -2.18
C ILE A 60 -2.93 8.23 -1.07
N PHE A 61 -4.23 8.23 -1.35
CA PHE A 61 -5.22 8.31 -0.31
C PHE A 61 -6.31 7.27 -0.53
N SER A 62 -6.79 6.72 0.56
CA SER A 62 -7.98 5.87 0.60
C SER A 62 -8.89 6.38 1.71
N PHE A 63 -10.12 6.66 1.36
CA PHE A 63 -11.15 7.06 2.28
C PHE A 63 -12.30 6.06 2.21
N GLU A 64 -12.47 5.34 3.29
CA GLU A 64 -13.49 4.32 3.44
C GLU A 64 -14.44 4.74 4.55
N TYR A 65 -15.74 4.80 4.24
CA TYR A 65 -16.74 5.17 5.23
C TYR A 65 -18.06 4.42 5.06
N MET A 66 -18.69 4.15 6.20
CA MET A 66 -20.02 3.54 6.26
C MET A 66 -21.07 4.59 5.98
N ARG A 67 -21.77 4.47 4.84
CA ARG A 67 -22.85 5.39 4.49
C ARG A 67 -24.15 5.07 5.22
N SER A 68 -24.47 3.80 5.35
CA SER A 68 -25.63 3.31 6.07
C SER A 68 -25.41 1.91 6.62
N SER A 69 -25.93 1.64 7.80
CA SER A 69 -26.02 0.33 8.42
C SER A 69 -27.42 0.09 8.95
N THR A 70 -27.80 -1.18 9.09
CA THR A 70 -29.08 -1.55 9.70
C THR A 70 -28.87 -1.95 11.16
N HIS A 71 -29.93 -1.85 11.98
CA HIS A 71 -29.86 -2.27 13.39
C HIS A 71 -29.39 -3.72 13.57
N ALA A 72 -29.76 -4.62 12.64
CA ALA A 72 -29.31 -6.00 12.65
C ALA A 72 -27.78 -6.09 12.47
N PHE A 73 -27.22 -5.31 11.53
CA PHE A 73 -25.78 -5.27 11.29
C PHE A 73 -25.02 -4.62 12.45
N ASP A 74 -25.56 -3.53 13.00
CA ASP A 74 -24.97 -2.85 14.17
C ASP A 74 -24.91 -3.79 15.40
N SER A 75 -25.90 -4.67 15.58
CA SER A 75 -25.87 -5.69 16.62
C SER A 75 -24.77 -6.73 16.39
N ILE A 76 -24.56 -7.15 15.14
CA ILE A 76 -23.46 -8.06 14.75
C ILE A 76 -22.10 -7.40 15.01
N LEU A 77 -21.94 -6.12 14.66
CA LEU A 77 -20.71 -5.36 14.91
C LEU A 77 -20.39 -5.27 16.41
N ARG A 78 -21.40 -5.05 17.26
CA ARG A 78 -21.21 -5.02 18.72
C ARG A 78 -20.83 -6.36 19.30
N ALA A 79 -21.39 -7.44 18.75
CA ALA A 79 -21.09 -8.81 19.20
C ALA A 79 -19.72 -9.31 18.72
N ASN A 80 -19.17 -8.69 17.68
CA ASN A 80 -17.90 -9.14 17.08
C ASN A 80 -16.89 -7.96 16.98
N PRO A 81 -15.98 -7.79 17.97
CA PRO A 81 -15.01 -6.70 17.99
C PRO A 81 -14.09 -6.69 16.78
N TYR A 82 -13.70 -7.85 16.26
CA TYR A 82 -12.86 -7.98 15.08
C TYR A 82 -13.58 -7.41 13.84
N LEU A 83 -14.85 -7.76 13.63
CA LEU A 83 -15.63 -7.24 12.51
C LEU A 83 -15.85 -5.74 12.65
N SER A 84 -16.11 -5.25 13.87
CA SER A 84 -16.22 -3.82 14.16
C SER A 84 -14.93 -3.07 13.79
N TYR A 85 -13.78 -3.65 14.07
CA TYR A 85 -12.49 -3.09 13.69
C TYR A 85 -12.30 -3.02 12.17
N THR A 86 -12.62 -4.10 11.43
CA THR A 86 -12.47 -4.17 9.97
C THR A 86 -13.42 -3.23 9.23
N MET A 87 -14.58 -2.92 9.84
CA MET A 87 -15.61 -2.06 9.24
C MET A 87 -15.54 -0.60 9.68
N ARG A 88 -14.53 -0.22 10.45
CA ARG A 88 -14.32 1.17 10.89
C ARG A 88 -14.06 2.10 9.71
N ASP A 89 -14.59 3.32 9.81
CA ASP A 89 -14.26 4.37 8.86
C ASP A 89 -12.77 4.71 8.94
N GLN A 90 -12.12 4.78 7.79
CA GLN A 90 -10.67 4.95 7.70
C GLN A 90 -10.30 6.00 6.67
N PHE A 91 -9.34 6.84 7.01
CA PHE A 91 -8.67 7.72 6.07
C PHE A 91 -7.17 7.43 6.12
N VAL A 92 -6.61 7.00 5.00
CA VAL A 92 -5.20 6.58 4.88
C VAL A 92 -4.51 7.48 3.86
N PRO A 93 -3.93 8.61 4.28
CA PRO A 93 -3.05 9.43 3.44
C PRO A 93 -1.64 8.85 3.49
N LYS A 94 -1.17 8.29 2.38
CA LYS A 94 0.06 7.51 2.31
C LYS A 94 1.01 8.06 1.24
N MET A 95 2.30 7.98 1.50
CA MET A 95 3.37 8.04 0.50
C MET A 95 4.02 6.67 0.37
N GLN A 96 4.46 6.33 -0.83
CA GLN A 96 5.06 5.03 -1.10
C GLN A 96 6.22 5.16 -2.08
N TYR A 97 7.27 4.40 -1.79
CA TYR A 97 8.37 4.17 -2.71
C TYR A 97 8.56 2.67 -2.91
N VAL A 98 8.65 2.26 -4.18
CA VAL A 98 8.89 0.86 -4.56
C VAL A 98 10.13 0.80 -5.44
N TYR A 99 11.08 0.00 -5.03
CA TYR A 99 12.23 -0.39 -5.83
C TYR A 99 12.05 -1.81 -6.33
N THR A 100 12.23 -2.04 -7.63
CA THR A 100 12.17 -3.38 -8.22
C THR A 100 13.45 -3.64 -9.01
N TYR A 101 14.11 -4.74 -8.69
CA TYR A 101 15.23 -5.27 -9.43
C TYR A 101 14.82 -6.57 -10.12
N THR A 102 15.11 -6.65 -11.42
CA THR A 102 14.91 -7.88 -12.20
C THR A 102 16.23 -8.20 -12.91
N SER A 103 16.81 -9.36 -12.63
CA SER A 103 18.04 -9.75 -13.28
C SER A 103 17.86 -9.87 -14.80
N PRO A 104 18.90 -9.67 -15.61
CA PRO A 104 18.85 -9.84 -17.05
C PRO A 104 18.31 -11.22 -17.44
N SER A 105 17.56 -11.29 -18.55
CA SER A 105 17.00 -12.55 -19.08
C SER A 105 18.06 -13.58 -19.47
N THR A 106 19.29 -13.12 -19.70
CA THR A 106 20.47 -13.98 -20.01
C THR A 106 21.02 -14.74 -18.81
N TYR A 107 20.61 -14.37 -17.58
CA TYR A 107 21.10 -15.06 -16.39
C TYR A 107 20.47 -16.45 -16.28
N ARG A 108 21.33 -17.45 -16.07
CA ARG A 108 20.89 -18.84 -15.86
C ARG A 108 19.99 -18.96 -14.63
N ASN A 109 20.31 -18.22 -13.56
CA ASN A 109 19.61 -18.24 -12.28
C ASN A 109 19.04 -16.86 -11.96
N PRO A 110 17.87 -16.48 -12.52
CA PRO A 110 17.31 -15.15 -12.36
C PRO A 110 16.91 -14.85 -10.93
N ILE A 111 17.03 -13.56 -10.59
CA ILE A 111 16.58 -12.98 -9.33
C ILE A 111 15.56 -11.88 -9.67
N TRP A 112 14.49 -11.87 -8.94
CA TRP A 112 13.59 -10.74 -8.84
C TRP A 112 13.53 -10.29 -7.38
N TRP A 113 13.67 -9.01 -7.14
CA TRP A 113 13.66 -8.41 -5.82
C TRP A 113 12.86 -7.13 -5.84
N GLN A 114 11.94 -6.99 -4.90
CA GLN A 114 11.16 -5.78 -4.71
C GLN A 114 11.20 -5.35 -3.25
N THR A 115 11.41 -4.06 -3.03
CA THR A 115 11.31 -3.46 -1.70
C THR A 115 10.33 -2.29 -1.76
N THR A 116 9.40 -2.29 -0.84
CA THR A 116 8.37 -1.25 -0.68
C THR A 116 8.53 -0.58 0.67
N VAL A 117 8.63 0.72 0.65
CA VAL A 117 8.62 1.57 1.84
C VAL A 117 7.43 2.50 1.75
N SER A 118 6.60 2.50 2.78
CA SER A 118 5.42 3.36 2.85
C SER A 118 5.37 4.09 4.18
N GLU A 119 4.92 5.32 4.14
CA GLU A 119 4.58 6.10 5.33
C GLU A 119 3.17 6.67 5.17
N ALA A 120 2.45 6.83 6.27
CA ALA A 120 1.13 7.44 6.27
C ALA A 120 1.00 8.48 7.37
N GLY A 121 0.29 9.56 7.06
CA GLY A 121 -0.14 10.56 8.04
C GLY A 121 0.93 11.53 8.52
N ASN A 122 2.20 11.38 8.16
CA ASN A 122 3.28 12.25 8.65
C ASN A 122 3.13 13.69 8.16
N ILE A 123 2.81 13.90 6.89
CA ILE A 123 2.61 15.24 6.34
C ILE A 123 1.46 15.95 7.07
N LEU A 124 0.35 15.24 7.32
CA LEU A 124 -0.77 15.82 8.07
C LEU A 124 -0.39 16.13 9.52
N SER A 125 0.37 15.23 10.16
CA SER A 125 0.85 15.46 11.52
C SER A 125 1.81 16.64 11.61
N LEU A 126 2.67 16.87 10.60
CA LEU A 126 3.49 18.07 10.49
C LEU A 126 2.65 19.34 10.35
N GLY A 127 1.60 19.31 9.54
CA GLY A 127 0.64 20.42 9.44
C GLY A 127 -0.04 20.74 10.78
N TYR A 128 -0.44 19.71 11.53
CA TYR A 128 -0.99 19.88 12.87
C TYR A 128 0.02 20.40 13.89
N MET A 129 1.31 20.02 13.77
CA MET A 129 2.38 20.60 14.60
C MET A 129 2.58 22.08 14.32
N ALA A 130 2.58 22.50 13.06
CA ALA A 130 2.62 23.91 12.68
C ALA A 130 1.44 24.70 13.25
N ALA A 131 0.29 24.04 13.46
CA ALA A 131 -0.89 24.59 14.13
C ALA A 131 -0.85 24.46 15.68
N GLY A 132 0.32 24.13 16.27
CA GLY A 132 0.51 24.08 17.73
C GLY A 132 0.10 22.77 18.42
N LYS A 133 -0.24 21.71 17.68
CA LYS A 133 -0.57 20.42 18.29
C LYS A 133 0.69 19.53 18.38
N LYS A 134 0.79 18.75 19.45
CA LYS A 134 1.93 17.82 19.62
C LYS A 134 1.84 16.65 18.63
N TRP A 135 2.99 16.12 18.22
CA TRP A 135 3.09 14.98 17.31
C TRP A 135 2.30 13.76 17.78
N ASN A 136 2.45 13.39 19.04
CA ASN A 136 1.83 12.21 19.63
C ASN A 136 0.37 12.40 20.08
N ASN A 137 -0.24 13.56 19.85
CA ASN A 137 -1.64 13.73 20.17
C ASN A 137 -2.49 12.84 19.25
N GLN A 138 -3.27 11.97 19.86
CA GLN A 138 -4.28 11.18 19.18
C GLN A 138 -5.55 12.00 18.92
N GLY A 139 -6.38 11.50 18.01
CA GLY A 139 -7.67 12.15 17.69
C GLY A 139 -7.58 13.32 16.71
N LYS A 140 -6.44 13.52 16.03
CA LYS A 140 -6.36 14.42 14.89
C LYS A 140 -7.22 13.88 13.76
N LYS A 141 -8.04 14.72 13.14
CA LYS A 141 -9.02 14.32 12.15
C LYS A 141 -8.81 15.07 10.85
N MET A 142 -9.00 14.38 9.74
CA MET A 142 -9.20 14.97 8.43
C MET A 142 -10.50 14.46 7.84
N PHE A 143 -11.30 15.34 7.21
CA PHE A 143 -12.65 15.01 6.73
C PHE A 143 -13.55 14.38 7.82
N ARG A 144 -13.44 14.87 9.07
CA ARG A 144 -14.16 14.38 10.27
C ARG A 144 -13.73 13.01 10.79
N ASN A 145 -12.85 12.29 10.09
CA ASN A 145 -12.36 10.97 10.48
C ASN A 145 -10.89 11.03 10.95
N PRO A 146 -10.51 10.22 11.94
CA PRO A 146 -9.09 10.07 12.29
C PRO A 146 -8.34 9.51 11.10
N TYR A 147 -7.16 10.07 10.81
CA TYR A 147 -6.29 9.54 9.78
C TYR A 147 -5.31 8.54 10.36
N ALA A 148 -4.97 7.54 9.56
CA ALA A 148 -3.96 6.56 9.92
C ALA A 148 -2.55 7.18 9.91
N GLN A 149 -1.72 6.78 10.88
CA GLN A 149 -0.32 7.18 10.96
C GLN A 149 0.54 5.95 11.26
N PHE A 150 1.36 5.54 10.28
CA PHE A 150 2.21 4.37 10.37
C PHE A 150 3.40 4.45 9.42
N PHE A 151 4.38 3.60 9.66
CA PHE A 151 5.45 3.25 8.74
C PHE A 151 5.35 1.77 8.39
N LYS A 152 5.47 1.43 7.10
CA LYS A 152 5.41 0.06 6.59
C LYS A 152 6.61 -0.20 5.70
N PHE A 153 7.25 -1.32 5.96
CA PHE A 153 8.34 -1.86 5.15
C PHE A 153 7.97 -3.27 4.70
N GLU A 154 8.25 -3.58 3.43
CA GLU A 154 8.00 -4.88 2.84
C GLU A 154 9.11 -5.17 1.83
N THR A 155 9.66 -6.37 1.85
CA THR A 155 10.66 -6.80 0.88
C THR A 155 10.41 -8.23 0.47
N GLU A 156 10.38 -8.44 -0.84
CA GLU A 156 10.09 -9.71 -1.49
C GLU A 156 11.25 -10.10 -2.40
N LEU A 157 11.72 -11.32 -2.26
CA LEU A 157 12.81 -11.88 -3.05
C LEU A 157 12.40 -13.21 -3.66
N VAL A 158 12.49 -13.30 -4.96
CA VAL A 158 12.30 -14.56 -5.71
C VAL A 158 13.62 -14.92 -6.39
N LYS A 159 14.11 -16.10 -6.10
CA LYS A 159 15.32 -16.66 -6.71
C LYS A 159 15.02 -17.98 -7.38
N THR A 160 15.38 -18.09 -8.66
CA THR A 160 15.25 -19.35 -9.40
C THR A 160 16.65 -19.96 -9.58
N TRP A 161 16.79 -21.26 -9.30
CA TRP A 161 17.95 -22.06 -9.62
C TRP A 161 17.57 -23.08 -10.69
N ARG A 162 18.18 -22.99 -11.86
CA ARG A 162 18.02 -23.97 -12.93
C ARG A 162 19.00 -25.12 -12.68
N LEU A 163 18.47 -26.24 -12.21
CA LEU A 163 19.23 -27.43 -11.88
C LEU A 163 19.60 -28.22 -13.14
N SER A 164 18.64 -28.36 -14.08
CA SER A 164 18.84 -29.01 -15.38
C SER A 164 17.98 -28.30 -16.44
N GLU A 165 17.98 -28.83 -17.68
CA GLU A 165 17.11 -28.30 -18.76
C GLU A 165 15.62 -28.44 -18.46
N HIS A 166 15.24 -29.44 -17.65
CA HIS A 166 13.85 -29.79 -17.36
C HIS A 166 13.47 -29.58 -15.89
N SER A 167 14.39 -29.11 -15.03
CA SER A 167 14.10 -28.89 -13.62
C SER A 167 14.66 -27.59 -13.08
N SER A 168 13.86 -26.91 -12.28
CA SER A 168 14.24 -25.69 -11.57
C SER A 168 13.70 -25.70 -10.14
N LEU A 169 14.46 -25.09 -9.25
CA LEU A 169 14.05 -24.79 -7.88
C LEU A 169 13.79 -23.28 -7.77
N VAL A 170 12.65 -22.91 -7.20
CA VAL A 170 12.30 -21.51 -6.96
C VAL A 170 12.17 -21.30 -5.46
N GLY A 171 12.95 -20.38 -4.93
CA GLY A 171 12.81 -19.89 -3.56
C GLY A 171 12.13 -18.53 -3.56
N HIS A 172 11.18 -18.34 -2.66
CA HIS A 172 10.43 -17.11 -2.45
C HIS A 172 10.49 -16.74 -0.96
N VAL A 173 10.90 -15.52 -0.67
CA VAL A 173 10.97 -14.96 0.68
C VAL A 173 10.27 -13.62 0.67
N ASP A 174 9.33 -13.43 1.57
CA ASP A 174 8.62 -12.18 1.81
C ASP A 174 8.74 -11.81 3.28
N ILE A 175 9.19 -10.58 3.54
CA ILE A 175 9.38 -10.04 4.89
C ILE A 175 8.70 -8.69 4.95
N GLY A 176 7.80 -8.51 5.91
CA GLY A 176 7.10 -7.26 6.12
C GLY A 176 7.04 -6.86 7.59
N ALA A 177 7.06 -5.56 7.83
CA ALA A 177 6.85 -4.96 9.13
C ALA A 177 6.01 -3.69 9.01
N ILE A 178 5.09 -3.49 9.95
CA ILE A 178 4.30 -2.27 10.07
C ILE A 178 4.34 -1.77 11.50
N TYR A 179 4.57 -0.47 11.67
CA TYR A 179 4.62 0.18 12.97
C TYR A 179 3.73 1.42 12.98
N SER A 180 2.72 1.41 13.84
CA SER A 180 1.79 2.52 14.04
C SER A 180 2.25 3.43 15.17
N TYR A 181 2.08 4.73 15.00
CA TYR A 181 2.51 5.73 15.96
C TYR A 181 1.66 7.01 15.84
N GLY A 182 1.93 7.97 16.72
CA GLY A 182 1.35 9.31 16.66
C GLY A 182 -0.18 9.30 16.79
N ASN A 183 -0.88 9.52 15.69
CA ASN A 183 -2.34 9.59 15.66
C ASN A 183 -3.02 8.21 15.70
N SER A 184 -2.29 7.13 15.45
CA SER A 184 -2.82 5.75 15.39
C SER A 184 -2.15 4.87 16.44
N SER A 185 -2.96 4.09 17.16
CA SER A 185 -2.49 3.01 18.03
C SER A 185 -2.32 1.69 17.28
N GLU A 186 -3.03 1.52 16.18
CA GLU A 186 -3.09 0.30 15.38
C GLU A 186 -3.02 0.62 13.89
N ALA A 187 -2.46 -0.31 13.11
CA ALA A 187 -2.44 -0.20 11.67
C ALA A 187 -3.83 -0.46 11.07
N PRO A 188 -4.24 0.29 10.01
CA PRO A 188 -5.48 0.01 9.31
C PRO A 188 -5.56 -1.44 8.86
N TYR A 189 -6.75 -2.02 8.92
CA TYR A 189 -6.97 -3.39 8.49
C TYR A 189 -6.50 -3.64 7.05
N SER A 190 -6.76 -2.71 6.14
CA SER A 190 -6.36 -2.77 4.74
C SER A 190 -4.83 -2.78 4.50
N GLU A 191 -4.04 -2.38 5.49
CA GLU A 191 -2.58 -2.30 5.40
C GLU A 191 -1.86 -3.43 6.16
N GLN A 192 -2.60 -4.25 6.90
CA GLN A 192 -2.01 -5.38 7.63
C GLN A 192 -1.56 -6.49 6.68
N PHE A 193 -0.59 -7.28 7.12
CA PHE A 193 -0.13 -8.46 6.41
C PHE A 193 -1.05 -9.66 6.74
N TYR A 194 -1.40 -10.40 5.71
CA TYR A 194 -2.20 -11.61 5.85
C TYR A 194 -1.49 -12.80 5.22
N VAL A 195 -1.46 -13.91 5.93
CA VAL A 195 -0.97 -15.18 5.43
C VAL A 195 -2.17 -16.12 5.25
N GLY A 196 -2.30 -16.69 4.05
CA GLY A 196 -3.40 -17.56 3.68
C GLY A 196 -4.29 -16.98 2.58
N GLY A 197 -5.22 -17.78 2.05
CA GLY A 197 -6.11 -17.44 0.95
C GLY A 197 -5.57 -17.81 -0.44
N ALA A 198 -6.35 -17.51 -1.47
CA ALA A 198 -6.13 -18.00 -2.84
C ALA A 198 -4.78 -17.60 -3.47
N ASN A 199 -4.17 -16.52 -3.01
CA ASN A 199 -2.93 -15.98 -3.56
C ASN A 199 -1.70 -16.15 -2.64
N SER A 200 -1.84 -16.85 -1.51
CA SER A 200 -0.78 -17.07 -0.54
C SER A 200 -0.40 -18.55 -0.45
N ILE A 201 -0.92 -19.29 0.52
CA ILE A 201 -0.61 -20.70 0.70
C ILE A 201 -1.74 -21.53 0.11
N ARG A 202 -1.49 -22.19 -1.03
CA ARG A 202 -2.47 -23.04 -1.73
C ARG A 202 -2.43 -24.53 -1.34
N ALA A 203 -1.51 -24.91 -0.47
CA ALA A 203 -1.26 -26.32 -0.14
C ALA A 203 -2.36 -26.96 0.75
N PHE A 204 -3.29 -26.16 1.25
CA PHE A 204 -4.34 -26.62 2.16
C PHE A 204 -5.70 -26.23 1.59
N THR A 205 -6.31 -27.11 0.86
CA THR A 205 -7.72 -27.09 0.44
C THR A 205 -8.52 -28.06 1.29
#